data_973fdf5ab44ba79c95f87ef9625b00c0
#
_entry.id   973fdf5ab44ba79c95f87ef9625b00c0
#
_cell.length_a   1.000
_cell.length_b   1.000
_cell.length_c   1.000
_cell.angle_alpha   90.00
_cell.angle_beta   90.00
_cell.angle_gamma   90.00
#
_symmetry.space_group_name_H-M   'P 1'
#
loop_
_entity.id
_entity.type
_entity.pdbx_description
1 polymer ?
#
loop_
_entity_poly.entity_id
_entity_poly.type
_entity_poly.pdbx_seq_one_letter_code
_entity_poly.pdbx_strand_id
1 'polypeptide(L)'
;IGWGAYETCSRCDYTTYVELPALGHDYQAEIIPRTCEDDGYTLHTCTRCADCYADTIIPHCGHWYGEWTANGDGTQRAECLRGGCHHEKTVDCEIIELPALNISLCPVCGTASDGSRLALANASVKIVSGRIPHGEALLRVGTLANGEKLLTVGYVYGGQLSKASCQVKITLPAGLLEGYALCLLSEDGTEAELTLDVQEDTVSFVIDYTDSLDTVKVLHLVPAV
;
A
#
# COMPACT_ATOMS: atom_id res chain seq x y z
N ILE A 1 -12.60 5.16 51.54
CA ILE A 1 -12.76 5.72 52.86
C ILE A 1 -11.66 5.14 53.72
N GLY A 2 -10.94 6.00 54.44
CA GLY A 2 -9.89 5.65 55.38
C GLY A 2 -10.11 6.30 56.74
N TRP A 3 -9.25 6.01 57.69
CA TRP A 3 -9.23 6.65 59.00
C TRP A 3 -7.80 6.69 59.53
N GLY A 4 -7.51 7.68 60.31
CA GLY A 4 -6.26 7.75 61.06
C GLY A 4 -6.31 6.93 62.35
N ALA A 5 -5.25 6.97 63.16
CA ALA A 5 -5.29 6.41 64.48
C ALA A 5 -6.34 7.17 65.35
N TYR A 6 -7.17 6.44 66.07
CA TYR A 6 -8.22 7.00 66.92
C TYR A 6 -8.29 6.27 68.26
N GLU A 7 -8.83 6.94 69.23
CA GLU A 7 -9.05 6.42 70.59
C GLU A 7 -10.55 6.31 70.88
N THR A 8 -10.92 5.28 71.62
CA THR A 8 -12.30 5.10 72.10
C THR A 8 -12.31 4.98 73.60
N CYS A 9 -13.28 5.59 74.24
CA CYS A 9 -13.47 5.48 75.65
C CYS A 9 -14.12 4.15 76.01
N SER A 10 -13.55 3.39 76.96
CA SER A 10 -14.12 2.11 77.41
C SER A 10 -15.36 2.23 78.30
N ARG A 11 -15.74 3.47 78.67
CA ARG A 11 -16.83 3.74 79.62
C ARG A 11 -17.96 4.60 79.04
N CYS A 12 -17.79 5.18 77.87
CA CYS A 12 -18.80 5.99 77.19
C CYS A 12 -18.57 5.93 75.64
N ASP A 13 -19.48 6.53 74.89
CA ASP A 13 -19.44 6.53 73.42
C ASP A 13 -18.46 7.56 72.81
N TYR A 14 -17.55 8.10 73.62
CA TYR A 14 -16.55 9.02 73.12
C TYR A 14 -15.52 8.32 72.21
N THR A 15 -15.31 8.87 71.03
CA THR A 15 -14.28 8.41 70.10
C THR A 15 -13.66 9.61 69.37
N THR A 16 -12.38 9.52 69.05
CA THR A 16 -11.67 10.45 68.17
C THR A 16 -11.67 9.99 66.72
N TYR A 17 -12.49 8.99 66.37
CA TYR A 17 -12.65 8.49 65.02
C TYR A 17 -13.11 9.63 64.11
N VAL A 18 -12.33 9.85 63.02
CA VAL A 18 -12.67 10.77 61.94
C VAL A 18 -12.53 10.02 60.64
N GLU A 19 -13.61 9.96 59.89
CA GLU A 19 -13.62 9.41 58.54
C GLU A 19 -12.85 10.33 57.60
N LEU A 20 -11.86 9.78 56.93
CA LEU A 20 -11.10 10.49 55.90
C LEU A 20 -11.69 10.15 54.51
N PRO A 21 -11.94 11.15 53.69
CA PRO A 21 -12.41 10.89 52.33
C PRO A 21 -11.37 10.11 51.55
N ALA A 22 -11.82 9.27 50.62
CA ALA A 22 -10.95 8.57 49.69
C ALA A 22 -10.14 9.59 48.88
N LEU A 23 -8.86 9.34 48.75
CA LEU A 23 -7.95 10.22 48.00
C LEU A 23 -8.21 10.21 46.48
N GLY A 24 -9.07 9.29 46.02
CA GLY A 24 -9.30 9.06 44.59
C GLY A 24 -8.08 8.45 43.90
N HIS A 25 -8.18 8.34 42.61
CA HIS A 25 -7.10 7.87 41.77
C HIS A 25 -6.22 9.04 41.32
N ASP A 26 -4.95 8.75 41.08
CA ASP A 26 -3.95 9.68 40.57
C ASP A 26 -3.29 9.01 39.37
N TYR A 27 -3.83 9.30 38.18
CA TYR A 27 -3.43 8.64 36.97
C TYR A 27 -2.24 9.30 36.27
N GLN A 28 -1.26 8.51 35.90
CA GLN A 28 -0.21 8.89 34.95
C GLN A 28 -0.58 8.35 33.59
N ALA A 29 -0.44 9.19 32.56
CA ALA A 29 -0.72 8.84 31.18
C ALA A 29 0.57 8.44 30.45
N GLU A 30 0.51 7.34 29.72
CA GLU A 30 1.54 6.86 28.82
C GLU A 30 0.94 6.65 27.43
N ILE A 31 1.60 7.21 26.39
CA ILE A 31 1.16 7.02 25.00
C ILE A 31 1.78 5.75 24.46
N ILE A 32 0.93 4.79 24.14
CA ILE A 32 1.30 3.56 23.43
C ILE A 32 1.09 3.83 21.93
N PRO A 33 2.17 3.91 21.12
CA PRO A 33 2.05 4.19 19.70
C PRO A 33 1.42 3.01 18.96
N ARG A 34 0.62 3.31 17.93
CA ARG A 34 0.10 2.28 17.03
C ARG A 34 1.22 1.62 16.24
N THR A 35 1.03 0.35 15.93
CA THR A 35 1.89 -0.42 15.01
C THR A 35 1.18 -0.69 13.68
N CYS A 36 1.73 -1.57 12.86
CA CYS A 36 1.04 -2.06 11.67
C CYS A 36 -0.17 -2.95 12.02
N GLU A 37 -0.14 -3.61 13.16
CA GLU A 37 -1.11 -4.65 13.58
C GLU A 37 -1.91 -4.24 14.82
N ASP A 38 -1.31 -3.45 15.71
CA ASP A 38 -1.92 -3.05 16.96
C ASP A 38 -2.35 -1.60 16.96
N ASP A 39 -3.50 -1.34 17.56
CA ASP A 39 -4.00 0.01 17.78
C ASP A 39 -3.12 0.74 18.80
N GLY A 40 -2.91 2.03 18.58
CA GLY A 40 -2.32 2.92 19.59
C GLY A 40 -3.38 3.41 20.57
N TYR A 41 -2.98 3.75 21.79
CA TYR A 41 -3.87 4.28 22.81
C TYR A 41 -3.10 5.03 23.88
N THR A 42 -3.81 5.79 24.72
CA THR A 42 -3.25 6.35 25.93
C THR A 42 -3.62 5.45 27.10
N LEU A 43 -2.61 4.89 27.77
CA LEU A 43 -2.77 4.10 28.99
C LEU A 43 -2.67 5.01 30.20
N HIS A 44 -3.67 4.97 31.06
CA HIS A 44 -3.71 5.68 32.32
C HIS A 44 -3.55 4.68 33.47
N THR A 45 -2.48 4.81 34.25
CA THR A 45 -2.18 3.93 35.37
C THR A 45 -2.20 4.72 36.68
N CYS A 46 -2.96 4.27 37.66
CA CYS A 46 -3.00 4.92 38.95
C CYS A 46 -1.70 4.69 39.74
N THR A 47 -1.09 5.79 40.24
CA THR A 47 0.13 5.73 41.05
C THR A 47 -0.06 5.15 42.42
N ARG A 48 -1.33 5.04 42.88
CA ARG A 48 -1.69 4.65 44.25
C ARG A 48 -2.25 3.22 44.34
N CYS A 49 -2.69 2.66 43.24
CA CYS A 49 -3.26 1.31 43.19
C CYS A 49 -2.98 0.70 41.79
N ALA A 50 -3.43 -0.51 41.59
CA ALA A 50 -3.23 -1.21 40.29
C ALA A 50 -4.33 -0.88 39.26
N ASP A 51 -5.16 0.11 39.51
CA ASP A 51 -6.23 0.50 38.60
C ASP A 51 -5.66 1.15 37.34
N CYS A 52 -6.15 0.74 36.17
CA CYS A 52 -5.73 1.30 34.89
C CYS A 52 -6.90 1.31 33.90
N TYR A 53 -6.86 2.24 32.96
CA TYR A 53 -7.76 2.29 31.81
C TYR A 53 -7.04 2.85 30.60
N ALA A 54 -7.58 2.58 29.42
CA ALA A 54 -7.07 3.12 28.16
C ALA A 54 -8.13 3.98 27.48
N ASP A 55 -7.68 5.06 26.84
CA ASP A 55 -8.51 5.93 25.99
C ASP A 55 -7.74 6.38 24.75
N THR A 56 -8.30 7.30 23.97
CA THR A 56 -7.69 7.91 22.78
C THR A 56 -7.18 6.84 21.79
N ILE A 57 -8.04 5.86 21.48
CA ILE A 57 -7.69 4.75 20.60
C ILE A 57 -7.45 5.27 19.18
N ILE A 58 -6.27 4.97 18.63
CA ILE A 58 -5.87 5.29 17.26
C ILE A 58 -5.72 3.96 16.50
N PRO A 59 -6.54 3.68 15.47
CA PRO A 59 -6.48 2.43 14.75
C PRO A 59 -5.08 2.14 14.20
N HIS A 60 -4.71 0.87 14.16
CA HIS A 60 -3.48 0.38 13.55
C HIS A 60 -3.33 0.91 12.12
N CYS A 61 -2.09 1.02 11.64
CA CYS A 61 -1.84 1.67 10.37
C CYS A 61 -1.78 0.71 9.18
N GLY A 62 -1.89 -0.59 9.41
CA GLY A 62 -1.71 -1.63 8.40
C GLY A 62 -0.28 -1.70 7.85
N HIS A 63 -0.04 -2.61 6.93
CA HIS A 63 1.25 -2.73 6.25
C HIS A 63 1.28 -1.90 4.97
N TRP A 64 2.43 -1.32 4.69
CA TRP A 64 2.75 -0.68 3.42
C TRP A 64 3.89 -1.44 2.77
N TYR A 65 3.57 -2.26 1.78
CA TYR A 65 4.52 -3.14 1.13
C TYR A 65 5.34 -2.41 0.08
N GLY A 66 6.62 -2.76 0.01
CA GLY A 66 7.55 -2.29 -1.01
C GLY A 66 7.39 -3.01 -2.36
N GLU A 67 8.49 -3.08 -3.11
CA GLU A 67 8.49 -3.76 -4.40
C GLU A 67 8.26 -5.27 -4.25
N TRP A 68 7.32 -5.80 -5.05
CA TRP A 68 7.04 -7.22 -5.14
C TRP A 68 8.06 -7.91 -6.02
N THR A 69 8.65 -8.99 -5.51
CA THR A 69 9.67 -9.79 -6.20
C THR A 69 9.22 -11.25 -6.32
N ALA A 70 9.48 -11.86 -7.48
CA ALA A 70 9.17 -13.26 -7.70
C ALA A 70 10.05 -14.17 -6.85
N ASN A 71 9.45 -15.23 -6.29
CA ASN A 71 10.18 -16.29 -5.58
C ASN A 71 10.69 -17.40 -6.52
N GLY A 72 10.18 -17.46 -7.77
CA GLY A 72 10.53 -18.47 -8.76
C GLY A 72 9.69 -19.74 -8.71
N ASP A 73 8.71 -19.81 -7.82
CA ASP A 73 7.80 -20.95 -7.62
C ASP A 73 6.33 -20.62 -8.00
N GLY A 74 6.11 -19.51 -8.69
CA GLY A 74 4.78 -19.01 -9.02
C GLY A 74 4.23 -18.03 -7.97
N THR A 75 4.99 -17.74 -6.94
CA THR A 75 4.64 -16.77 -5.91
C THR A 75 5.51 -15.51 -5.99
N GLN A 76 5.08 -14.46 -5.34
CA GLN A 76 5.80 -13.19 -5.18
C GLN A 76 5.69 -12.70 -3.74
N ARG A 77 6.69 -11.96 -3.30
CA ARG A 77 6.76 -11.43 -1.93
C ARG A 77 7.16 -9.96 -1.89
N ALA A 78 6.77 -9.30 -0.82
CA ALA A 78 7.23 -7.96 -0.49
C ALA A 78 7.30 -7.77 1.03
N GLU A 79 8.22 -6.92 1.46
CA GLU A 79 8.39 -6.53 2.86
C GLU A 79 7.67 -5.22 3.15
N CYS A 80 7.22 -5.06 4.40
CA CYS A 80 6.65 -3.81 4.86
C CYS A 80 7.73 -2.73 4.98
N LEU A 81 7.49 -1.57 4.36
CA LEU A 81 8.41 -0.43 4.39
C LEU A 81 8.30 0.44 5.64
N ARG A 82 7.36 0.16 6.55
CA ARG A 82 7.23 0.93 7.79
C ARG A 82 8.34 0.59 8.75
N GLY A 83 8.98 1.62 9.29
CA GLY A 83 10.11 1.45 10.21
C GLY A 83 9.75 0.58 11.42
N GLY A 84 10.60 -0.41 11.71
CA GLY A 84 10.42 -1.36 12.80
C GLY A 84 9.43 -2.51 12.52
N CYS A 85 8.76 -2.53 11.37
CA CYS A 85 7.95 -3.66 10.92
C CYS A 85 8.78 -4.53 9.97
N HIS A 86 8.89 -5.82 10.29
CA HIS A 86 9.62 -6.81 9.48
C HIS A 86 8.66 -7.82 8.83
N HIS A 87 7.38 -7.44 8.74
CA HIS A 87 6.38 -8.31 8.14
C HIS A 87 6.64 -8.48 6.64
N GLU A 88 6.76 -9.73 6.20
CA GLU A 88 6.82 -10.13 4.81
C GLU A 88 5.49 -10.76 4.40
N LYS A 89 4.96 -10.38 3.25
CA LYS A 89 3.76 -10.98 2.67
C LYS A 89 4.12 -11.71 1.39
N THR A 90 3.67 -12.97 1.27
CA THR A 90 3.78 -13.78 0.06
C THR A 90 2.38 -14.03 -0.49
N VAL A 91 2.23 -13.90 -1.81
CA VAL A 91 0.99 -14.17 -2.55
C VAL A 91 1.30 -14.84 -3.88
N ASP A 92 0.32 -15.51 -4.48
CA ASP A 92 0.45 -16.08 -5.81
C ASP A 92 0.61 -14.98 -6.86
N CYS A 93 1.38 -15.24 -7.91
CA CYS A 93 1.48 -14.38 -9.07
C CYS A 93 0.18 -14.41 -9.88
N GLU A 94 -0.40 -13.25 -10.15
CA GLU A 94 -1.47 -13.12 -11.14
C GLU A 94 -0.85 -12.98 -12.53
N ILE A 95 -1.04 -13.99 -13.36
CA ILE A 95 -0.44 -14.06 -14.69
C ILE A 95 -1.43 -13.56 -15.74
N ILE A 96 -0.98 -12.67 -16.61
CA ILE A 96 -1.68 -12.28 -17.83
C ILE A 96 -1.03 -12.98 -19.03
N GLU A 97 -1.85 -13.45 -19.94
CA GLU A 97 -1.40 -14.02 -21.20
C GLU A 97 -1.34 -12.95 -22.28
N LEU A 98 -0.27 -12.94 -23.04
CA LEU A 98 -0.06 -12.05 -24.18
C LEU A 98 0.16 -12.90 -25.44
N PRO A 99 -0.92 -13.47 -26.05
CA PRO A 99 -0.80 -14.41 -27.15
C PRO A 99 -0.10 -13.83 -28.37
N ALA A 100 -0.30 -12.53 -28.66
CA ALA A 100 0.34 -11.84 -29.76
C ALA A 100 1.87 -11.84 -29.66
N LEU A 101 2.42 -11.86 -28.45
CA LEU A 101 3.85 -11.88 -28.16
C LEU A 101 4.35 -13.28 -27.76
N ASN A 102 3.45 -14.25 -27.67
CA ASN A 102 3.71 -15.62 -27.24
C ASN A 102 4.42 -15.71 -25.87
N ILE A 103 3.99 -14.87 -24.93
CA ILE A 103 4.49 -14.84 -23.54
C ILE A 103 3.34 -14.78 -22.55
N SER A 104 3.64 -15.16 -21.31
CA SER A 104 2.86 -14.81 -20.13
C SER A 104 3.69 -13.93 -19.18
N LEU A 105 3.03 -13.05 -18.44
CA LEU A 105 3.69 -12.04 -17.63
C LEU A 105 2.93 -11.85 -16.30
N CYS A 106 3.68 -11.75 -15.19
CA CYS A 106 3.15 -11.21 -13.94
C CYS A 106 3.38 -9.69 -13.92
N PRO A 107 2.34 -8.85 -14.06
CA PRO A 107 2.54 -7.40 -14.07
C PRO A 107 3.03 -6.86 -12.71
N VAL A 108 2.75 -7.58 -11.62
CA VAL A 108 3.07 -7.13 -10.26
C VAL A 108 4.56 -7.29 -9.97
N CYS A 109 5.16 -8.48 -10.16
CA CYS A 109 6.60 -8.68 -9.97
C CYS A 109 7.42 -8.43 -11.24
N GLY A 110 6.77 -8.29 -12.39
CA GLY A 110 7.41 -8.00 -13.69
C GLY A 110 8.10 -9.18 -14.36
N THR A 111 7.89 -10.41 -13.89
CA THR A 111 8.53 -11.61 -14.46
C THR A 111 7.73 -12.14 -15.64
N ALA A 112 8.40 -12.34 -16.78
CA ALA A 112 7.83 -12.94 -17.97
C ALA A 112 8.27 -14.40 -18.15
N SER A 113 7.49 -15.19 -18.91
CA SER A 113 7.75 -16.61 -19.15
C SER A 113 8.99 -16.88 -20.01
N ASP A 114 9.45 -15.89 -20.78
CA ASP A 114 10.71 -15.94 -21.55
C ASP A 114 11.97 -15.66 -20.71
N GLY A 115 11.81 -15.46 -19.40
CA GLY A 115 12.88 -15.14 -18.46
C GLY A 115 13.19 -13.64 -18.36
N SER A 116 12.51 -12.80 -19.12
CA SER A 116 12.67 -11.34 -19.03
C SER A 116 12.06 -10.79 -17.74
N ARG A 117 12.52 -9.60 -17.34
CA ARG A 117 11.99 -8.90 -16.18
C ARG A 117 11.73 -7.43 -16.51
N LEU A 118 10.50 -7.00 -16.29
CA LEU A 118 10.13 -5.60 -16.37
C LEU A 118 10.42 -4.92 -15.02
N ALA A 119 11.22 -3.86 -15.05
CA ALA A 119 11.54 -3.06 -13.88
C ALA A 119 10.46 -2.01 -13.60
N LEU A 120 10.41 -1.52 -12.37
CA LEU A 120 9.54 -0.39 -12.02
C LEU A 120 9.91 0.84 -12.86
N ALA A 121 8.92 1.45 -13.48
CA ALA A 121 9.09 2.71 -14.20
C ALA A 121 8.98 3.89 -13.22
N ASN A 122 9.89 4.84 -13.32
CA ASN A 122 9.75 6.11 -12.61
C ASN A 122 8.70 6.96 -13.33
N ALA A 123 7.50 6.99 -12.79
CA ALA A 123 6.35 7.63 -13.40
C ALA A 123 5.49 8.37 -12.37
N SER A 124 4.82 9.42 -12.80
CA SER A 124 3.71 9.98 -12.04
C SER A 124 2.37 9.61 -12.70
N VAL A 125 1.40 9.25 -11.86
CA VAL A 125 0.05 8.85 -12.28
C VAL A 125 -0.96 9.79 -11.65
N LYS A 126 -1.78 10.42 -12.49
CA LYS A 126 -2.84 11.33 -12.05
C LYS A 126 -4.18 10.88 -12.61
N ILE A 127 -5.16 10.70 -11.74
CA ILE A 127 -6.54 10.43 -12.15
C ILE A 127 -7.13 11.69 -12.79
N VAL A 128 -7.64 11.54 -14.01
CA VAL A 128 -8.28 12.61 -14.77
C VAL A 128 -9.79 12.60 -14.52
N SER A 129 -10.40 11.41 -14.53
CA SER A 129 -11.84 11.23 -14.30
C SER A 129 -12.12 9.81 -13.79
N GLY A 130 -13.33 9.61 -13.24
CA GLY A 130 -13.77 8.30 -12.77
C GLY A 130 -13.52 8.06 -11.29
N ARG A 131 -13.57 6.80 -10.86
CA ARG A 131 -13.37 6.40 -9.46
C ARG A 131 -11.89 6.18 -9.19
N ILE A 132 -11.45 6.62 -8.01
CA ILE A 132 -10.11 6.30 -7.50
C ILE A 132 -10.01 4.79 -7.34
N PRO A 133 -9.07 4.10 -8.02
CA PRO A 133 -8.86 2.67 -7.87
C PRO A 133 -8.43 2.32 -6.45
N HIS A 134 -8.73 1.10 -6.04
CA HIS A 134 -8.20 0.58 -4.80
C HIS A 134 -6.76 0.12 -5.03
N GLY A 135 -5.83 0.60 -4.19
CA GLY A 135 -4.41 0.28 -4.31
C GLY A 135 -3.56 1.38 -4.95
N GLU A 136 -2.34 1.03 -5.26
CA GLU A 136 -1.33 1.91 -5.82
C GLU A 136 -1.14 1.65 -7.32
N ALA A 137 -0.88 2.71 -8.07
CA ALA A 137 -0.52 2.57 -9.47
C ALA A 137 0.85 1.91 -9.60
N LEU A 138 0.93 0.87 -10.42
CA LEU A 138 2.15 0.13 -10.71
C LEU A 138 2.44 0.19 -12.20
N LEU A 139 3.60 0.72 -12.55
CA LEU A 139 4.10 0.75 -13.91
C LEU A 139 5.40 -0.03 -13.98
N ARG A 140 5.49 -0.91 -14.98
CA ARG A 140 6.71 -1.65 -15.25
C ARG A 140 7.07 -1.55 -16.71
N VAL A 141 8.36 -1.41 -16.97
CA VAL A 141 8.92 -1.31 -18.33
C VAL A 141 10.10 -2.25 -18.47
N GLY A 142 10.23 -2.85 -19.62
CA GLY A 142 11.37 -3.73 -19.90
C GLY A 142 11.39 -4.21 -21.34
N THR A 143 12.48 -4.91 -21.66
CA THR A 143 12.69 -5.53 -22.98
C THR A 143 12.58 -7.04 -22.82
N LEU A 144 11.77 -7.66 -23.69
CA LEU A 144 11.60 -9.09 -23.77
C LEU A 144 12.81 -9.76 -24.42
N ALA A 145 12.92 -11.09 -24.30
CA ALA A 145 14.02 -11.85 -24.89
C ALA A 145 14.07 -11.74 -26.42
N ASN A 146 12.94 -11.49 -27.07
CA ASN A 146 12.83 -11.25 -28.52
C ASN A 146 13.22 -9.83 -28.96
N GLY A 147 13.53 -8.93 -28.00
CA GLY A 147 13.91 -7.54 -28.25
C GLY A 147 12.76 -6.53 -28.22
N GLU A 148 11.50 -6.97 -28.09
CA GLU A 148 10.35 -6.08 -27.96
C GLU A 148 10.32 -5.41 -26.59
N LYS A 149 9.87 -4.14 -26.55
CA LYS A 149 9.74 -3.39 -25.31
C LYS A 149 8.28 -3.25 -24.90
N LEU A 150 8.02 -3.51 -23.63
CA LEU A 150 6.70 -3.38 -23.04
C LEU A 150 6.69 -2.38 -21.89
N LEU A 151 5.56 -1.71 -21.75
CA LEU A 151 5.17 -0.96 -20.57
C LEU A 151 3.84 -1.52 -20.06
N THR A 152 3.77 -1.91 -18.82
CA THR A 152 2.50 -2.32 -18.18
C THR A 152 2.05 -1.28 -17.20
N VAL A 153 0.75 -1.05 -17.14
CA VAL A 153 0.11 -0.10 -16.22
C VAL A 153 -1.06 -0.79 -15.56
N GLY A 154 -1.06 -0.81 -14.24
CA GLY A 154 -2.13 -1.42 -13.45
C GLY A 154 -2.22 -0.79 -12.07
N TYR A 155 -3.16 -1.28 -11.28
CA TYR A 155 -3.29 -0.93 -9.87
C TYR A 155 -3.12 -2.18 -9.04
N VAL A 156 -2.37 -2.08 -7.94
CA VAL A 156 -2.04 -3.21 -7.08
C VAL A 156 -2.41 -2.90 -5.64
N TYR A 157 -3.11 -3.83 -5.01
CA TYR A 157 -3.42 -3.80 -3.60
C TYR A 157 -2.99 -5.10 -2.92
N GLY A 158 -2.05 -5.00 -1.98
CA GLY A 158 -1.56 -6.15 -1.22
C GLY A 158 -0.94 -7.26 -2.06
N GLY A 159 -0.37 -6.93 -3.24
CA GLY A 159 0.28 -7.85 -4.16
C GLY A 159 -0.63 -8.46 -5.22
N GLN A 160 -1.89 -8.06 -5.28
CA GLN A 160 -2.86 -8.51 -6.27
C GLN A 160 -3.33 -7.34 -7.14
N LEU A 161 -3.68 -7.65 -8.40
CA LEU A 161 -4.20 -6.66 -9.33
C LEU A 161 -5.59 -6.18 -8.91
N SER A 162 -5.81 -4.90 -9.01
CA SER A 162 -7.06 -4.23 -8.66
C SER A 162 -7.71 -3.63 -9.91
N LYS A 163 -9.05 -3.78 -10.01
CA LYS A 163 -9.81 -3.19 -11.12
C LYS A 163 -9.83 -1.67 -11.00
N ALA A 164 -9.62 -1.00 -12.13
CA ALA A 164 -9.78 0.42 -12.26
C ALA A 164 -11.03 0.74 -13.11
N SER A 165 -11.66 1.88 -12.83
CA SER A 165 -12.75 2.44 -13.62
C SER A 165 -12.57 3.95 -13.68
N CYS A 166 -11.48 4.36 -14.33
CA CYS A 166 -11.05 5.76 -14.40
C CYS A 166 -10.22 6.01 -15.64
N GLN A 167 -10.05 7.28 -15.96
CA GLN A 167 -9.02 7.75 -16.90
C GLN A 167 -7.82 8.26 -16.11
N VAL A 168 -6.63 7.87 -16.53
CA VAL A 168 -5.39 8.25 -15.88
C VAL A 168 -4.43 8.92 -16.86
N LYS A 169 -3.88 10.04 -16.47
CA LYS A 169 -2.72 10.65 -17.15
C LYS A 169 -1.45 10.10 -16.52
N ILE A 170 -0.61 9.51 -17.34
CA ILE A 170 0.69 9.00 -16.99
C ILE A 170 1.74 9.94 -17.51
N THR A 171 2.73 10.27 -16.70
CA THR A 171 3.87 11.08 -17.09
C THR A 171 5.15 10.33 -16.77
N LEU A 172 5.98 10.16 -17.78
CA LEU A 172 7.25 9.43 -17.76
C LEU A 172 8.42 10.39 -18.13
N PRO A 173 9.66 10.09 -17.74
CA PRO A 173 10.82 10.74 -18.33
C PRO A 173 10.87 10.54 -19.85
N ALA A 174 11.14 11.61 -20.61
CA ALA A 174 11.11 11.56 -22.08
C ALA A 174 12.06 10.51 -22.67
N GLY A 175 13.25 10.34 -22.09
CA GLY A 175 14.24 9.37 -22.55
C GLY A 175 13.77 7.89 -22.50
N LEU A 176 12.71 7.58 -21.77
CA LEU A 176 12.17 6.23 -21.70
C LEU A 176 11.47 5.80 -22.99
N LEU A 177 10.86 6.76 -23.70
CA LEU A 177 10.13 6.56 -24.96
C LEU A 177 10.85 7.14 -26.18
N GLU A 178 12.10 7.63 -26.01
CA GLU A 178 12.86 8.21 -27.11
C GLU A 178 13.06 7.20 -28.24
N GLY A 179 12.62 7.56 -29.45
CA GLY A 179 12.67 6.70 -30.64
C GLY A 179 11.59 5.62 -30.71
N TYR A 180 10.56 5.70 -29.86
CA TYR A 180 9.44 4.74 -29.85
C TYR A 180 8.10 5.44 -29.94
N ALA A 181 7.18 4.86 -30.72
CA ALA A 181 5.75 5.08 -30.59
C ALA A 181 5.19 4.15 -29.49
N LEU A 182 4.14 4.59 -28.81
CA LEU A 182 3.49 3.82 -27.76
C LEU A 182 2.14 3.34 -28.23
N CYS A 183 1.96 2.04 -28.32
CA CYS A 183 0.73 1.40 -28.77
C CYS A 183 0.07 0.62 -27.64
N LEU A 184 -1.23 0.81 -27.43
CA LEU A 184 -2.02 -0.03 -26.52
C LEU A 184 -2.24 -1.39 -27.21
N LEU A 185 -1.81 -2.46 -26.55
CA LEU A 185 -1.96 -3.83 -27.05
C LEU A 185 -3.27 -4.41 -26.48
N SER A 186 -4.16 -4.83 -27.36
CA SER A 186 -5.41 -5.52 -27.02
C SER A 186 -5.19 -7.04 -26.92
N GLU A 187 -6.13 -7.75 -26.27
CA GLU A 187 -6.06 -9.21 -26.10
C GLU A 187 -6.02 -9.97 -27.45
N ASP A 188 -6.67 -9.44 -28.49
CA ASP A 188 -6.67 -10.00 -29.84
C ASP A 188 -5.39 -9.70 -30.63
N GLY A 189 -4.44 -8.98 -30.03
CA GLY A 189 -3.18 -8.58 -30.64
C GLY A 189 -3.27 -7.33 -31.52
N THR A 190 -4.41 -6.66 -31.55
CA THR A 190 -4.49 -5.36 -32.22
C THR A 190 -3.79 -4.27 -31.41
N GLU A 191 -3.15 -3.34 -32.12
CA GLU A 191 -2.44 -2.22 -31.56
C GLU A 191 -3.11 -0.91 -31.91
N ALA A 192 -3.31 -0.06 -30.91
CA ALA A 192 -3.82 1.29 -31.07
C ALA A 192 -2.77 2.30 -30.57
N GLU A 193 -2.26 3.13 -31.49
CA GLU A 193 -1.27 4.14 -31.14
C GLU A 193 -1.87 5.20 -30.23
N LEU A 194 -1.14 5.52 -29.16
CA LEU A 194 -1.52 6.54 -28.19
C LEU A 194 -0.95 7.91 -28.58
N THR A 195 -1.76 8.93 -28.41
CA THR A 195 -1.31 10.32 -28.56
C THR A 195 -0.43 10.71 -27.39
N LEU A 196 0.80 11.11 -27.69
CA LEU A 196 1.78 11.55 -26.69
C LEU A 196 1.82 13.08 -26.61
N ASP A 197 1.80 13.61 -25.38
CA ASP A 197 2.07 15.02 -25.07
C ASP A 197 3.54 15.10 -24.61
N VAL A 198 4.42 15.53 -25.51
CA VAL A 198 5.88 15.57 -25.31
C VAL A 198 6.29 16.94 -24.84
N GLN A 199 6.96 17.01 -23.70
CA GLN A 199 7.61 18.18 -23.15
C GLN A 199 9.13 17.95 -23.14
N GLU A 200 9.92 18.95 -22.76
CA GLU A 200 11.40 18.90 -22.83
C GLU A 200 11.98 17.66 -22.12
N ASP A 201 11.53 17.41 -20.88
CA ASP A 201 12.07 16.31 -20.04
C ASP A 201 11.07 15.20 -19.78
N THR A 202 9.82 15.34 -20.22
CA THR A 202 8.76 14.40 -19.91
C THR A 202 7.85 14.11 -21.11
N VAL A 203 7.27 12.92 -21.10
CA VAL A 203 6.22 12.52 -22.03
C VAL A 203 5.01 12.07 -21.23
N SER A 204 3.82 12.50 -21.65
CA SER A 204 2.59 12.08 -21.00
C SER A 204 1.54 11.60 -21.99
N PHE A 205 0.68 10.70 -21.52
CA PHE A 205 -0.42 10.11 -22.27
C PHE A 205 -1.57 9.75 -21.32
N VAL A 206 -2.73 9.48 -21.89
CA VAL A 206 -3.93 9.11 -21.13
C VAL A 206 -4.30 7.66 -21.44
N ILE A 207 -4.60 6.90 -20.40
CA ILE A 207 -5.17 5.55 -20.50
C ILE A 207 -6.57 5.56 -19.91
N ASP A 208 -7.47 4.88 -20.61
CA ASP A 208 -8.87 4.73 -20.21
C ASP A 208 -9.12 3.31 -19.71
N TYR A 209 -9.67 3.21 -18.49
CA TYR A 209 -10.12 1.97 -17.85
C TYR A 209 -11.65 1.94 -17.71
N THR A 210 -12.39 2.93 -18.21
CA THR A 210 -13.83 3.04 -17.94
C THR A 210 -14.65 1.96 -18.63
N ASP A 211 -14.23 1.53 -19.81
CA ASP A 211 -14.97 0.59 -20.66
C ASP A 211 -14.41 -0.84 -20.60
N SER A 212 -13.38 -1.08 -19.79
CA SER A 212 -12.76 -2.39 -19.71
C SER A 212 -12.86 -2.99 -18.32
N LEU A 213 -13.04 -4.30 -18.25
CA LEU A 213 -12.91 -5.06 -17.01
C LEU A 213 -11.44 -5.36 -16.69
N ASP A 214 -10.52 -4.81 -17.49
CA ASP A 214 -9.09 -5.09 -17.39
C ASP A 214 -8.51 -4.53 -16.10
N THR A 215 -7.68 -5.32 -15.50
CA THR A 215 -6.91 -4.93 -14.31
C THR A 215 -5.58 -4.28 -14.69
N VAL A 216 -5.09 -4.57 -15.90
CA VAL A 216 -3.80 -4.09 -16.42
C VAL A 216 -3.95 -3.71 -17.88
N LYS A 217 -3.32 -2.62 -18.29
CA LYS A 217 -3.10 -2.25 -19.68
C LYS A 217 -1.65 -2.54 -20.05
N VAL A 218 -1.48 -3.18 -21.19
CA VAL A 218 -0.18 -3.50 -21.77
C VAL A 218 0.05 -2.58 -22.96
N LEU A 219 1.19 -1.93 -22.97
CA LEU A 219 1.60 -1.02 -24.03
C LEU A 219 2.88 -1.55 -24.68
N HIS A 220 2.88 -1.60 -25.99
CA HIS A 220 4.02 -1.99 -26.81
C HIS A 220 4.75 -0.73 -27.27
N LEU A 221 6.06 -0.69 -27.08
CA LEU A 221 6.93 0.36 -27.56
C LEU A 221 7.46 -0.05 -28.93
N VAL A 222 6.85 0.47 -29.98
CA VAL A 222 7.20 0.18 -31.38
C VAL A 222 8.23 1.21 -31.86
N PRO A 223 9.35 0.82 -32.50
CA PRO A 223 10.30 1.79 -33.03
C PRO A 223 9.59 2.81 -33.93
N ALA A 224 9.82 4.10 -33.67
CA ALA A 224 9.26 5.15 -34.51
C ALA A 224 9.97 5.13 -35.87
N VAL A 225 9.21 5.20 -36.96
CA VAL A 225 9.71 5.17 -38.35
C VAL A 225 10.24 6.54 -38.75
#